data_b8c84e5e8d19616f95a2d4e122cb253f
#
_entry.id   b8c84e5e8d19616f95a2d4e122cb253f
#
_cell.length_a   1.000
_cell.length_b   1.000
_cell.length_c   1.000
_cell.angle_alpha   90.00
_cell.angle_beta   90.00
_cell.angle_gamma   90.00
#
_symmetry.space_group_name_H-M   'P 1'
#
loop_
_entity.id
_entity.type
_entity.pdbx_description
1 polymer ?
#
loop_
_entity_poly.entity_id
_entity_poly.type
_entity_poly.pdbx_seq_one_letter_code
_entity_poly.pdbx_strand_id
1 'polypeptide(L)'
;QNPDYQICKESVLEEVAFGPELKGASAEEARKKALEVINHMGLDADASPFMLSRGQRQMVALASVVACEPDILVLDEPTSGLDCKEWMQVMNMVSSLCEKGCAVLMVCHDMEVVLDFATRIIVMAHGSVLDDGEVTQIFSTDEVLKEAYVEAPQMIQLSKLAGAPVDP
;
A
#
# COMPACT_ATOMS: atom_id res chain seq x y z
N GLN A 1 -4.33 -5.72 7.94
CA GLN A 1 -5.52 -6.35 7.34
C GLN A 1 -6.85 -5.75 7.83
N ASN A 2 -7.01 -5.46 9.10
CA ASN A 2 -8.26 -4.90 9.61
C ASN A 2 -8.00 -3.57 10.33
N PRO A 3 -8.39 -2.43 9.73
CA PRO A 3 -8.19 -1.12 10.31
C PRO A 3 -8.92 -0.92 11.64
N ASP A 4 -10.02 -1.65 11.88
CA ASP A 4 -10.84 -1.51 13.08
C ASP A 4 -10.09 -1.91 14.37
N TYR A 5 -9.04 -2.73 14.27
CA TYR A 5 -8.20 -3.09 15.43
C TYR A 5 -7.10 -2.07 15.74
N GLN A 6 -6.81 -1.17 14.81
CA GLN A 6 -5.75 -0.18 14.94
C GLN A 6 -6.30 1.16 15.44
N ILE A 7 -7.50 1.53 15.01
CA ILE A 7 -8.12 2.83 15.29
C ILE A 7 -8.63 2.88 16.72
N CYS A 8 -8.19 3.89 17.50
CA CYS A 8 -8.55 4.03 18.90
C CYS A 8 -8.92 5.46 19.34
N LYS A 9 -8.77 6.47 18.46
CA LYS A 9 -9.03 7.88 18.79
C LYS A 9 -10.39 8.36 18.26
N GLU A 10 -10.87 9.48 18.81
CA GLU A 10 -12.20 10.02 18.49
C GLU A 10 -12.23 10.82 17.18
N SER A 11 -11.09 11.38 16.77
CA SER A 11 -10.95 12.09 15.48
C SER A 11 -9.82 11.53 14.62
N VAL A 12 -9.91 11.71 13.31
CA VAL A 12 -8.87 11.36 12.34
C VAL A 12 -7.55 12.06 12.68
N LEU A 13 -7.60 13.33 13.06
CA LEU A 13 -6.43 14.08 13.43
C LEU A 13 -5.71 13.50 14.65
N GLU A 14 -6.45 13.17 15.71
CA GLU A 14 -5.87 12.55 16.90
C GLU A 14 -5.30 11.17 16.61
N GLU A 15 -5.96 10.37 15.78
CA GLU A 15 -5.49 9.06 15.37
C GLU A 15 -4.16 9.15 14.61
N VAL A 16 -4.06 10.06 13.65
CA VAL A 16 -2.85 10.21 12.82
C VAL A 16 -1.72 10.88 13.59
N ALA A 17 -2.00 11.79 14.53
CA ALA A 17 -1.00 12.45 15.36
C ALA A 17 -0.42 11.53 16.45
N PHE A 18 -1.17 10.49 16.84
CA PHE A 18 -0.82 9.65 18.00
C PHE A 18 0.52 8.91 17.82
N GLY A 19 0.80 8.38 16.62
CA GLY A 19 2.05 7.69 16.34
C GLY A 19 3.29 8.60 16.50
N PRO A 20 3.35 9.76 15.84
CA PRO A 20 4.41 10.75 16.05
C PRO A 20 4.60 11.18 17.51
N GLU A 21 3.52 11.39 18.27
CA GLU A 21 3.60 11.72 19.70
C GLU A 21 4.27 10.59 20.51
N LEU A 22 3.90 9.33 20.25
CA LEU A 22 4.54 8.17 20.89
C LEU A 22 6.04 8.06 20.56
N LYS A 23 6.46 8.54 19.39
CA LYS A 23 7.87 8.61 18.98
C LYS A 23 8.61 9.81 19.60
N GLY A 24 7.94 10.63 20.41
CA GLY A 24 8.53 11.74 21.17
C GLY A 24 8.46 13.10 20.47
N ALA A 25 7.68 13.24 19.38
CA ALA A 25 7.40 14.55 18.81
C ALA A 25 6.54 15.38 19.78
N SER A 26 6.73 16.70 19.77
CA SER A 26 5.81 17.60 20.48
C SER A 26 4.41 17.53 19.88
N ALA A 27 3.38 17.87 20.66
CA ALA A 27 1.99 17.87 20.18
C ALA A 27 1.80 18.77 18.94
N GLU A 28 2.54 19.89 18.87
CA GLU A 28 2.49 20.79 17.72
C GLU A 28 3.11 20.16 16.47
N GLU A 29 4.27 19.53 16.59
CA GLU A 29 4.96 18.82 15.48
C GLU A 29 4.15 17.61 15.00
N ALA A 30 3.62 16.80 15.93
CA ALA A 30 2.78 15.66 15.62
C ALA A 30 1.51 16.09 14.88
N ARG A 31 0.84 17.15 15.34
CA ARG A 31 -0.32 17.72 14.68
C ARG A 31 0.00 18.23 13.27
N LYS A 32 1.13 18.89 13.09
CA LYS A 32 1.58 19.38 11.78
C LYS A 32 1.79 18.22 10.81
N LYS A 33 2.56 17.19 11.19
CA LYS A 33 2.79 15.98 10.40
C LYS A 33 1.48 15.28 10.05
N ALA A 34 0.59 15.12 11.02
CA ALA A 34 -0.72 14.52 10.81
C ALA A 34 -1.53 15.27 9.76
N LEU A 35 -1.63 16.60 9.85
CA LEU A 35 -2.37 17.43 8.90
C LEU A 35 -1.78 17.35 7.48
N GLU A 36 -0.46 17.28 7.32
CA GLU A 36 0.18 17.11 6.03
C GLU A 36 -0.25 15.80 5.35
N VAL A 37 -0.23 14.68 6.10
CA VAL A 37 -0.65 13.37 5.59
C VAL A 37 -2.16 13.32 5.32
N ILE A 38 -2.98 13.80 6.26
CA ILE A 38 -4.45 13.86 6.14
C ILE A 38 -4.86 14.62 4.88
N ASN A 39 -4.27 15.81 4.65
CA ASN A 39 -4.56 16.63 3.47
C ASN A 39 -4.13 15.93 2.18
N HIS A 40 -2.97 15.28 2.18
CA HIS A 40 -2.49 14.53 1.01
C HIS A 40 -3.41 13.37 0.65
N MET A 41 -3.97 12.68 1.65
CA MET A 41 -4.90 11.58 1.45
C MET A 41 -6.37 12.02 1.27
N GLY A 42 -6.66 13.32 1.33
CA GLY A 42 -8.00 13.86 1.18
C GLY A 42 -8.98 13.45 2.28
N LEU A 43 -8.47 13.18 3.48
CA LEU A 43 -9.26 12.83 4.65
C LEU A 43 -9.77 14.08 5.38
N ASP A 44 -10.87 13.96 6.09
CA ASP A 44 -11.39 15.00 6.98
C ASP A 44 -10.79 14.82 8.38
N ALA A 45 -10.00 15.81 8.82
CA ALA A 45 -9.28 15.79 10.10
C ALA A 45 -10.21 15.72 11.33
N ASP A 46 -11.39 16.33 11.22
CA ASP A 46 -12.35 16.45 12.32
C ASP A 46 -13.37 15.29 12.34
N ALA A 47 -13.39 14.45 11.29
CA ALA A 47 -14.28 13.31 11.22
C ALA A 47 -13.97 12.27 12.31
N SER A 48 -15.02 11.63 12.82
CA SER A 48 -14.84 10.46 13.69
C SER A 48 -14.49 9.23 12.84
N PRO A 49 -13.36 8.55 13.08
CA PRO A 49 -12.99 7.37 12.31
C PRO A 49 -14.06 6.26 12.34
N PHE A 50 -14.81 6.16 13.42
CA PHE A 50 -15.87 5.14 13.60
C PHE A 50 -17.09 5.37 12.72
N MET A 51 -17.26 6.57 12.16
CA MET A 51 -18.34 6.93 11.24
C MET A 51 -17.94 6.83 9.77
N LEU A 52 -16.67 6.55 9.49
CA LEU A 52 -16.12 6.45 8.13
C LEU A 52 -16.48 5.11 7.47
N SER A 53 -16.43 5.06 6.13
CA SER A 53 -16.48 3.82 5.37
C SER A 53 -15.28 2.92 5.72
N ARG A 54 -15.36 1.62 5.40
CA ARG A 54 -14.22 0.70 5.61
C ARG A 54 -12.97 1.18 4.87
N GLY A 55 -13.10 1.63 3.62
CA GLY A 55 -11.99 2.14 2.82
C GLY A 55 -11.35 3.37 3.46
N GLN A 56 -12.18 4.33 3.89
CA GLN A 56 -11.69 5.52 4.58
C GLN A 56 -10.98 5.17 5.90
N ARG A 57 -11.50 4.21 6.69
CA ARG A 57 -10.78 3.73 7.88
C ARG A 57 -9.44 3.10 7.56
N GLN A 58 -9.35 2.36 6.44
CA GLN A 58 -8.06 1.81 5.98
C GLN A 58 -7.08 2.92 5.61
N MET A 59 -7.54 3.98 4.96
CA MET A 59 -6.72 5.17 4.67
C MET A 59 -6.27 5.87 5.96
N VAL A 60 -7.13 5.99 6.97
CA VAL A 60 -6.76 6.56 8.29
C VAL A 60 -5.69 5.70 8.96
N ALA A 61 -5.86 4.37 8.96
CA ALA A 61 -4.88 3.46 9.54
C ALA A 61 -3.51 3.53 8.82
N LEU A 62 -3.50 3.69 7.49
CA LEU A 62 -2.28 3.93 6.75
C LEU A 62 -1.67 5.29 7.09
N ALA A 63 -2.50 6.35 7.13
CA ALA A 63 -2.06 7.71 7.46
C ALA A 63 -1.35 7.77 8.82
N SER A 64 -1.86 7.05 9.83
CA SER A 64 -1.25 7.01 11.18
C SER A 64 0.16 6.40 11.18
N VAL A 65 0.41 5.42 10.31
CA VAL A 65 1.74 4.82 10.15
C VAL A 65 2.67 5.74 9.33
N VAL A 66 2.15 6.31 8.23
CA VAL A 66 2.91 7.21 7.34
C VAL A 66 3.38 8.48 8.08
N ALA A 67 2.54 9.04 8.94
CA ALA A 67 2.90 10.21 9.76
C ALA A 67 4.10 9.97 10.69
N CYS A 68 4.42 8.71 10.96
CA CYS A 68 5.61 8.33 11.72
C CYS A 68 6.91 8.37 10.91
N GLU A 69 6.86 8.62 9.60
CA GLU A 69 8.01 8.62 8.68
C GLU A 69 8.90 7.37 8.87
N PRO A 70 8.37 6.16 8.59
CA PRO A 70 9.11 4.93 8.80
C PRO A 70 10.21 4.75 7.75
N ASP A 71 11.34 4.14 8.14
CA ASP A 71 12.37 3.69 7.20
C ASP A 71 11.94 2.44 6.41
N ILE A 72 11.08 1.62 7.04
CA ILE A 72 10.52 0.39 6.45
C ILE A 72 9.02 0.36 6.72
N LEU A 73 8.23 0.15 5.67
CA LEU A 73 6.79 0.00 5.72
C LEU A 73 6.38 -1.38 5.20
N VAL A 74 5.62 -2.12 6.01
CA VAL A 74 5.04 -3.40 5.61
C VAL A 74 3.53 -3.25 5.48
N LEU A 75 3.00 -3.56 4.30
CA LEU A 75 1.58 -3.46 3.97
C LEU A 75 1.04 -4.85 3.60
N ASP A 76 -0.06 -5.23 4.23
CA ASP A 76 -0.77 -6.47 3.94
C ASP A 76 -2.12 -6.14 3.30
N GLU A 77 -2.22 -6.39 1.98
CA GLU A 77 -3.37 -6.10 1.13
C GLU A 77 -3.93 -4.67 1.29
N PRO A 78 -3.12 -3.62 1.12
CA PRO A 78 -3.53 -2.25 1.44
C PRO A 78 -4.65 -1.71 0.55
N THR A 79 -4.88 -2.30 -0.62
CA THR A 79 -5.89 -1.89 -1.60
C THR A 79 -7.19 -2.68 -1.51
N SER A 80 -7.25 -3.71 -0.66
CA SER A 80 -8.42 -4.58 -0.53
C SER A 80 -9.64 -3.83 -0.03
N GLY A 81 -10.73 -3.85 -0.82
CA GLY A 81 -12.01 -3.21 -0.48
C GLY A 81 -12.04 -1.70 -0.68
N LEU A 82 -11.04 -1.14 -1.35
CA LEU A 82 -11.01 0.26 -1.80
C LEU A 82 -11.61 0.39 -3.21
N ASP A 83 -12.20 1.54 -3.49
CA ASP A 83 -12.55 1.91 -4.87
C ASP A 83 -11.31 2.39 -5.66
N CYS A 84 -11.46 2.56 -6.98
CA CYS A 84 -10.35 2.97 -7.86
C CYS A 84 -9.69 4.30 -7.44
N LYS A 85 -10.44 5.23 -6.87
CA LYS A 85 -9.92 6.52 -6.42
C LYS A 85 -9.15 6.37 -5.11
N GLU A 86 -9.71 5.62 -4.17
CA GLU A 86 -9.12 5.37 -2.86
C GLU A 86 -7.79 4.60 -2.99
N TRP A 87 -7.77 3.50 -3.77
CA TRP A 87 -6.54 2.74 -3.93
C TRP A 87 -5.43 3.53 -4.64
N MET A 88 -5.78 4.37 -5.64
CA MET A 88 -4.80 5.26 -6.27
C MET A 88 -4.20 6.27 -5.28
N GLN A 89 -5.00 6.81 -4.36
CA GLN A 89 -4.48 7.68 -3.30
C GLN A 89 -3.50 6.94 -2.39
N VAL A 90 -3.81 5.69 -2.01
CA VAL A 90 -2.91 4.84 -1.23
C VAL A 90 -1.60 4.60 -1.99
N MET A 91 -1.66 4.19 -3.24
CA MET A 91 -0.47 3.86 -4.03
C MET A 91 0.40 5.09 -4.34
N ASN A 92 -0.21 6.25 -4.61
CA ASN A 92 0.53 7.50 -4.75
C ASN A 92 1.27 7.89 -3.46
N MET A 93 0.64 7.67 -2.30
CA MET A 93 1.29 7.88 -1.01
C MET A 93 2.48 6.91 -0.83
N VAL A 94 2.30 5.62 -1.15
CA VAL A 94 3.37 4.62 -1.08
C VAL A 94 4.54 5.01 -1.99
N SER A 95 4.27 5.41 -3.23
CA SER A 95 5.31 5.88 -4.16
C SER A 95 6.07 7.08 -3.62
N SER A 96 5.36 8.07 -3.05
CA SER A 96 5.98 9.24 -2.42
C SER A 96 6.87 8.89 -1.24
N LEU A 97 6.54 7.83 -0.48
CA LEU A 97 7.41 7.32 0.60
C LEU A 97 8.66 6.64 0.05
N CYS A 98 8.53 5.84 -1.01
CA CYS A 98 9.67 5.22 -1.69
C CYS A 98 10.65 6.28 -2.23
N GLU A 99 10.14 7.36 -2.83
CA GLU A 99 10.96 8.48 -3.30
C GLU A 99 11.73 9.18 -2.17
N LYS A 100 11.18 9.16 -0.95
CA LYS A 100 11.83 9.70 0.27
C LYS A 100 12.81 8.70 0.92
N GLY A 101 12.98 7.50 0.33
CA GLY A 101 13.91 6.48 0.80
C GLY A 101 13.31 5.43 1.74
N CYS A 102 11.99 5.42 1.95
CA CYS A 102 11.32 4.35 2.71
C CYS A 102 11.33 3.05 1.88
N ALA A 103 11.76 1.96 2.48
CA ALA A 103 11.63 0.63 1.88
C ALA A 103 10.21 0.10 2.13
N VAL A 104 9.48 -0.26 1.06
CA VAL A 104 8.12 -0.78 1.18
C VAL A 104 8.06 -2.24 0.78
N LEU A 105 7.55 -3.08 1.67
CA LEU A 105 7.20 -4.47 1.41
C LEU A 105 5.67 -4.58 1.42
N MET A 106 5.09 -5.00 0.29
CA MET A 106 3.65 -5.13 0.14
C MET A 106 3.25 -6.57 -0.18
N VAL A 107 2.32 -7.13 0.58
CA VAL A 107 1.62 -8.35 0.20
C VAL A 107 0.40 -7.95 -0.60
N CYS A 108 0.29 -8.44 -1.83
CA CYS A 108 -0.76 -8.07 -2.75
C CYS A 108 -1.13 -9.27 -3.64
N HIS A 109 -2.42 -9.41 -3.94
CA HIS A 109 -2.93 -10.39 -4.91
C HIS A 109 -3.48 -9.74 -6.18
N ASP A 110 -3.50 -8.41 -6.24
CA ASP A 110 -3.89 -7.64 -7.43
C ASP A 110 -2.66 -7.41 -8.32
N MET A 111 -2.59 -8.16 -9.40
CA MET A 111 -1.42 -8.16 -10.29
C MET A 111 -1.32 -6.90 -11.15
N GLU A 112 -2.41 -6.16 -11.36
CA GLU A 112 -2.36 -4.85 -12.01
C GLU A 112 -1.65 -3.83 -11.11
N VAL A 113 -1.95 -3.82 -9.82
CA VAL A 113 -1.23 -3.00 -8.82
C VAL A 113 0.25 -3.38 -8.76
N VAL A 114 0.55 -4.69 -8.80
CA VAL A 114 1.94 -5.16 -8.79
C VAL A 114 2.68 -4.70 -10.06
N LEU A 115 2.04 -4.78 -11.23
CA LEU A 115 2.63 -4.33 -12.49
C LEU A 115 2.98 -2.84 -12.47
N ASP A 116 2.05 -2.01 -11.98
CA ASP A 116 2.19 -0.55 -12.03
C ASP A 116 3.15 0.02 -10.97
N PHE A 117 3.30 -0.64 -9.81
CA PHE A 117 3.98 -0.04 -8.66
C PHE A 117 5.15 -0.85 -8.11
N ALA A 118 5.27 -2.14 -8.39
CA ALA A 118 6.37 -2.93 -7.86
C ALA A 118 7.65 -2.74 -8.68
N THR A 119 8.79 -2.73 -8.00
CA THR A 119 10.12 -2.78 -8.65
C THR A 119 10.71 -4.18 -8.60
N ARG A 120 10.27 -4.99 -7.63
CA ARG A 120 10.73 -6.36 -7.39
C ARG A 120 9.57 -7.19 -6.88
N ILE A 121 9.49 -8.43 -7.32
CA ILE A 121 8.46 -9.39 -6.91
C ILE A 121 9.12 -10.59 -6.26
N ILE A 122 8.58 -11.02 -5.12
CA ILE A 122 8.88 -12.29 -4.48
C ILE A 122 7.64 -13.15 -4.58
N VAL A 123 7.69 -14.22 -5.38
CA VAL A 123 6.59 -15.16 -5.53
C VAL A 123 6.69 -16.24 -4.46
N MET A 124 5.61 -16.41 -3.71
CA MET A 124 5.55 -17.39 -2.61
C MET A 124 4.38 -18.35 -2.80
N ALA A 125 4.62 -19.63 -2.64
CA ALA A 125 3.58 -20.64 -2.53
C ALA A 125 4.04 -21.81 -1.64
N HIS A 126 3.11 -22.52 -1.06
CA HIS A 126 3.37 -23.69 -0.20
C HIS A 126 4.37 -23.43 0.95
N GLY A 127 4.43 -22.18 1.46
CA GLY A 127 5.35 -21.78 2.51
C GLY A 127 6.81 -21.58 2.07
N SER A 128 7.06 -21.52 0.76
CA SER A 128 8.40 -21.36 0.18
C SER A 128 8.42 -20.21 -0.84
N VAL A 129 9.58 -19.61 -1.03
CA VAL A 129 9.84 -18.69 -2.14
C VAL A 129 10.04 -19.54 -3.40
N LEU A 130 9.23 -19.30 -4.42
CA LEU A 130 9.35 -19.96 -5.73
C LEU A 130 10.29 -19.20 -6.65
N ASP A 131 10.19 -17.87 -6.66
CA ASP A 131 11.03 -17.01 -7.48
C ASP A 131 11.14 -15.61 -6.85
N ASP A 132 12.16 -14.85 -7.27
CA ASP A 132 12.48 -13.52 -6.77
C ASP A 132 13.23 -12.74 -7.85
N GLY A 133 12.62 -11.67 -8.36
CA GLY A 133 13.21 -10.93 -9.47
C GLY A 133 12.46 -9.64 -9.81
N GLU A 134 12.88 -9.04 -10.92
CA GLU A 134 12.22 -7.87 -11.49
C GLU A 134 10.84 -8.23 -12.06
N VAL A 135 9.95 -7.25 -12.14
CA VAL A 135 8.56 -7.41 -12.57
C VAL A 135 8.46 -8.10 -13.93
N THR A 136 9.23 -7.63 -14.91
CA THR A 136 9.26 -8.19 -16.28
C THR A 136 9.73 -9.64 -16.31
N GLN A 137 10.75 -9.98 -15.51
CA GLN A 137 11.29 -11.33 -15.40
C GLN A 137 10.24 -12.29 -14.85
N ILE A 138 9.62 -11.93 -13.72
CA ILE A 138 8.62 -12.79 -13.06
C ILE A 138 7.41 -13.01 -13.96
N PHE A 139 6.86 -11.96 -14.55
CA PHE A 139 5.70 -12.09 -15.42
C PHE A 139 6.01 -12.79 -16.76
N SER A 140 7.28 -12.95 -17.14
CA SER A 140 7.67 -13.76 -18.30
C SER A 140 7.67 -15.26 -18.03
N THR A 141 7.70 -15.69 -16.77
CA THR A 141 7.84 -17.09 -16.35
C THR A 141 6.49 -17.70 -16.00
N ASP A 142 5.78 -18.25 -16.99
CA ASP A 142 4.44 -18.81 -16.81
C ASP A 142 4.37 -19.98 -15.82
N GLU A 143 5.44 -20.76 -15.68
CA GLU A 143 5.49 -21.93 -14.80
C GLU A 143 5.40 -21.53 -13.33
N VAL A 144 6.14 -20.50 -12.94
CA VAL A 144 6.13 -19.95 -11.57
C VAL A 144 4.76 -19.37 -11.22
N LEU A 145 4.16 -18.61 -12.13
CA LEU A 145 2.84 -18.03 -11.91
C LEU A 145 1.76 -19.11 -11.76
N LYS A 146 1.80 -20.16 -12.57
CA LYS A 146 0.88 -21.30 -12.47
C LYS A 146 1.04 -22.06 -11.16
N GLU A 147 2.27 -22.32 -10.70
CA GLU A 147 2.54 -23.00 -9.44
C GLU A 147 2.07 -22.15 -8.24
N ALA A 148 2.16 -20.83 -8.34
CA ALA A 148 1.67 -19.89 -7.33
C ALA A 148 0.15 -19.65 -7.40
N TYR A 149 -0.56 -20.20 -8.38
CA TYR A 149 -1.98 -19.92 -8.66
C TYR A 149 -2.27 -18.44 -8.91
N VAL A 150 -1.34 -17.76 -9.57
CA VAL A 150 -1.43 -16.34 -9.92
C VAL A 150 -1.56 -16.19 -11.43
N GLU A 151 -2.43 -15.31 -11.88
CA GLU A 151 -2.54 -14.93 -13.30
C GLU A 151 -1.76 -13.63 -13.57
N ALA A 152 -1.04 -13.60 -14.68
CA ALA A 152 -0.38 -12.38 -15.12
C ALA A 152 -1.42 -11.28 -15.45
N PRO A 153 -1.06 -9.98 -15.30
CA PRO A 153 -1.90 -8.86 -15.71
C PRO A 153 -2.40 -9.00 -17.16
N GLN A 154 -3.59 -8.44 -17.46
CA GLN A 154 -4.20 -8.58 -18.79
C GLN A 154 -3.31 -8.05 -19.90
N MET A 155 -2.62 -6.94 -19.68
CA MET A 155 -1.69 -6.36 -20.66
C MET A 155 -0.53 -7.31 -20.97
N ILE A 156 0.02 -7.98 -19.95
CA ILE A 156 1.07 -8.99 -20.13
C ILE A 156 0.57 -10.19 -20.92
N GLN A 157 -0.64 -10.67 -20.64
CA GLN A 157 -1.25 -11.78 -21.37
C GLN A 157 -1.45 -11.42 -22.85
N LEU A 158 -1.93 -10.21 -23.15
CA LEU A 158 -2.10 -9.70 -24.53
C LEU A 158 -0.76 -9.57 -25.26
N SER A 159 0.28 -9.02 -24.59
CA SER A 159 1.64 -8.90 -25.16
C SER A 159 2.20 -10.27 -25.55
N LYS A 160 2.06 -11.27 -24.70
CA LYS A 160 2.47 -12.65 -24.96
C LYS A 160 1.72 -13.25 -26.16
N LEU A 161 0.40 -13.05 -26.24
CA LEU A 161 -0.41 -13.53 -27.37
C LEU A 161 -0.06 -12.84 -28.69
N ALA A 162 0.32 -11.58 -28.65
CA ALA A 162 0.75 -10.80 -29.81
C ALA A 162 2.22 -11.07 -30.22
N GLY A 163 2.98 -11.86 -29.45
CA GLY A 163 4.41 -12.07 -29.66
C GLY A 163 5.26 -10.80 -29.43
N ALA A 164 4.72 -9.85 -28.66
CA ALA A 164 5.41 -8.62 -28.28
C ALA A 164 6.26 -8.84 -27.00
N PRO A 165 7.32 -8.05 -26.78
CA PRO A 165 8.07 -8.10 -25.52
C PRO A 165 7.14 -7.74 -24.34
N VAL A 166 7.39 -8.36 -23.18
CA VAL A 166 6.74 -8.01 -21.93
C VAL A 166 7.40 -6.71 -21.44
N ASP A 167 6.72 -5.59 -21.68
CA ASP A 167 7.16 -4.26 -21.26
C ASP A 167 6.12 -3.74 -20.26
N PRO A 168 6.52 -3.32 -19.05
CA PRO A 168 5.62 -2.81 -18.01
C PRO A 168 5.04 -1.46 -18.34
#